data_d2b0a0a4bde6b09a02beee058721bb43
#
_entry.id   d2b0a0a4bde6b09a02beee058721bb43
#
_cell.length_a   1.000
_cell.length_b   1.000
_cell.length_c   1.000
_cell.angle_alpha   90.00
_cell.angle_beta   90.00
_cell.angle_gamma   90.00
#
_symmetry.space_group_name_H-M   'P 1'
#
loop_
_entity.id
_entity.type
_entity.pdbx_description
1 polymer ?
#
loop_
_entity_poly.entity_id
_entity_poly.type
_entity_poly.pdbx_seq_one_letter_code
_entity_poly.pdbx_strand_id
1 'polypeptide(L)'
;VYLRIIRVCLSVLLCMVWYPLAWESVASFPVNSTKNENGINIITFDGSKSADGKTTRIYAGVSESKTDNIYYSDDAGETWSVLPGIDEKAQKFMPQRFDLDSKDNLYVSYGNHEGPWNSTQGTLYKFNADAGTSEEIQVVNWTVGDIVIDPTNDDNMVLVTSEVWTEQPNGAFGDKFFRTTDGGETWENLDGKYTMSTNGMDWIYNAAIHWCSSLAMDSGDSNRILVNSGNGIFACDNIWDESPEFYFEAKGIEEVVPEDIVSYKDYPLVSAIGDYDGFTHEDIFTSGERHTRQIGSTTSIAIAALDHNIWVKVGGDESNQLLCYSTDGGKNWTDITNSPEEGKVYYKGKVALTADGSALIWSPSNSNFTYRTEDWGSTWEKVEGIIGSQGVYLIGDPVNKDYVYGCANSILYVSSDGGKSFKRKFDTMSTYKRMAVAPDIEGTVYIPGGGSGLLKTTDHGENITLVNGLKFCEAVGLGKPKNDGDPYVIYVWGTPKDSDVKGIYMSEDEGETWVRVNDDLHQFGGTGNGEFVVGDMNVYGRCYMSTVGLGIAYCDKNEK
;
A
#
# COMPACT_ATOMS: atom_id res chain seq x y z
N VAL A 1 -17.00 10.13 -7.58
CA VAL A 1 -16.84 8.74 -8.04
C VAL A 1 -17.14 7.76 -6.91
N TYR A 2 -16.87 8.10 -5.63
CA TYR A 2 -17.16 7.26 -4.46
C TYR A 2 -18.65 7.00 -4.18
N LEU A 3 -19.56 7.76 -4.75
CA LEU A 3 -21.02 7.61 -4.54
C LEU A 3 -21.66 6.45 -5.33
N ARG A 4 -20.98 5.80 -6.28
CA ARG A 4 -21.58 4.70 -7.08
C ARG A 4 -21.43 3.31 -6.44
N ILE A 5 -20.39 3.06 -5.69
CA ILE A 5 -20.21 1.77 -4.97
C ILE A 5 -21.14 1.69 -3.76
N ILE A 6 -21.39 2.82 -3.09
CA ILE A 6 -22.32 2.89 -1.95
C ILE A 6 -23.79 2.67 -2.36
N ARG A 7 -24.18 2.95 -3.62
CA ARG A 7 -25.57 2.75 -4.06
C ARG A 7 -25.97 1.29 -4.27
N VAL A 8 -25.05 0.38 -4.52
CA VAL A 8 -25.37 -1.06 -4.60
C VAL A 8 -25.49 -1.67 -3.21
N CYS A 9 -24.75 -1.17 -2.22
CA CYS A 9 -24.92 -1.58 -0.81
C CYS A 9 -26.11 -0.91 -0.10
N LEU A 10 -26.55 0.27 -0.52
CA LEU A 10 -27.65 0.98 0.16
C LEU A 10 -29.05 0.34 -0.08
N SER A 11 -29.24 -0.41 -1.16
CA SER A 11 -30.49 -1.13 -1.39
C SER A 11 -30.66 -2.38 -0.50
N VAL A 12 -29.58 -2.89 0.09
CA VAL A 12 -29.59 -4.00 1.07
C VAL A 12 -29.64 -3.46 2.52
N LEU A 13 -29.23 -2.21 2.74
CA LEU A 13 -29.15 -1.62 4.09
C LEU A 13 -30.49 -1.12 4.67
N LEU A 14 -31.58 -1.11 3.91
CA LEU A 14 -32.87 -0.55 4.37
C LEU A 14 -33.76 -1.55 5.12
N CYS A 15 -33.26 -2.77 5.39
CA CYS A 15 -33.94 -3.76 6.24
C CYS A 15 -33.13 -4.20 7.47
N MET A 16 -32.05 -3.53 7.83
CA MET A 16 -31.34 -3.83 9.08
C MET A 16 -31.96 -3.01 10.23
N VAL A 17 -32.80 -3.66 11.02
CA VAL A 17 -33.12 -3.26 12.38
C VAL A 17 -31.83 -3.04 13.16
N TRP A 18 -31.67 -1.89 13.79
CA TRP A 18 -30.55 -1.54 14.67
C TRP A 18 -30.34 -2.59 15.77
N TYR A 19 -29.50 -3.59 15.49
CA TYR A 19 -28.79 -4.31 16.55
C TYR A 19 -27.36 -3.72 16.57
N PRO A 20 -26.81 -3.37 17.74
CA PRO A 20 -25.40 -3.05 17.83
C PRO A 20 -24.63 -4.27 17.31
N LEU A 21 -23.83 -4.09 16.26
CA LEU A 21 -22.90 -5.12 15.76
C LEU A 21 -21.86 -5.34 16.87
N ALA A 22 -22.14 -6.29 17.75
CA ALA A 22 -21.15 -6.77 18.71
C ALA A 22 -20.47 -7.99 18.11
N TRP A 23 -19.15 -7.98 18.07
CA TRP A 23 -18.35 -9.15 17.74
C TRP A 23 -18.28 -10.05 18.98
N GLU A 24 -18.68 -11.30 18.83
CA GLU A 24 -18.56 -12.32 19.86
C GLU A 24 -17.55 -13.38 19.42
N SER A 25 -16.78 -13.88 20.38
CA SER A 25 -15.86 -14.98 20.13
C SER A 25 -16.63 -16.28 19.92
N VAL A 26 -16.32 -17.01 18.85
CA VAL A 26 -16.85 -18.36 18.59
C VAL A 26 -16.03 -19.34 19.42
N ALA A 27 -16.36 -19.45 20.71
CA ALA A 27 -15.64 -20.29 21.68
C ALA A 27 -15.71 -21.81 21.38
N SER A 28 -16.65 -22.23 20.54
CA SER A 28 -16.82 -23.61 20.09
C SER A 28 -15.81 -24.05 19.03
N PHE A 29 -15.12 -23.10 18.34
CA PHE A 29 -14.15 -23.46 17.30
C PHE A 29 -12.92 -24.15 17.93
N PRO A 30 -12.50 -25.33 17.39
CA PRO A 30 -11.52 -26.18 18.08
C PRO A 30 -10.08 -25.68 18.03
N VAL A 31 -9.76 -24.69 17.18
CA VAL A 31 -8.41 -24.14 17.03
C VAL A 31 -8.33 -22.75 17.65
N ASN A 32 -7.52 -22.62 18.70
CA ASN A 32 -7.35 -21.34 19.40
C ASN A 32 -6.13 -20.53 18.92
N SER A 33 -5.15 -21.21 18.31
CA SER A 33 -3.95 -20.61 17.75
C SER A 33 -3.29 -21.57 16.76
N THR A 34 -2.55 -21.04 15.80
CA THR A 34 -1.71 -21.78 14.87
C THR A 34 -0.23 -21.51 15.14
N LYS A 35 0.67 -22.40 14.69
CA LYS A 35 2.12 -22.23 14.89
C LYS A 35 2.69 -21.02 14.17
N ASN A 36 2.09 -20.66 13.01
CA ASN A 36 2.44 -19.48 12.23
C ASN A 36 1.65 -18.23 12.63
N GLU A 37 0.76 -18.34 13.62
CA GLU A 37 -0.09 -17.26 14.14
C GLU A 37 -1.11 -16.67 13.13
N ASN A 38 -1.32 -17.34 11.98
CA ASN A 38 -2.24 -16.85 10.94
C ASN A 38 -3.71 -17.20 11.19
N GLY A 39 -3.99 -18.25 11.97
CA GLY A 39 -5.34 -18.61 12.40
C GLY A 39 -6.24 -19.10 11.26
N ILE A 40 -7.52 -18.71 11.33
CA ILE A 40 -8.51 -18.97 10.28
C ILE A 40 -8.28 -17.98 9.15
N ASN A 41 -8.01 -18.49 7.94
CA ASN A 41 -7.77 -17.64 6.75
C ASN A 41 -8.95 -17.61 5.78
N ILE A 42 -9.89 -18.56 5.88
CA ILE A 42 -11.07 -18.61 5.01
C ILE A 42 -12.27 -19.17 5.73
N ILE A 43 -13.45 -18.59 5.44
CA ILE A 43 -14.76 -19.07 5.86
C ILE A 43 -15.67 -19.01 4.64
N THR A 44 -16.42 -20.11 4.41
CA THR A 44 -17.43 -20.20 3.35
C THR A 44 -18.75 -20.72 3.91
N PHE A 45 -19.85 -20.15 3.45
CA PHE A 45 -21.21 -20.49 3.86
C PHE A 45 -21.90 -21.24 2.72
N ASP A 46 -22.42 -22.42 3.03
CA ASP A 46 -23.26 -23.17 2.10
C ASP A 46 -24.70 -22.64 2.15
N GLY A 47 -25.02 -21.78 1.19
CA GLY A 47 -26.34 -21.13 1.11
C GLY A 47 -27.50 -22.11 0.88
N SER A 48 -27.22 -23.35 0.37
CA SER A 48 -28.23 -24.41 0.21
C SER A 48 -28.68 -24.99 1.54
N LYS A 49 -27.83 -24.97 2.56
CA LYS A 49 -28.07 -25.51 3.91
C LYS A 49 -28.49 -24.36 4.86
N SER A 50 -29.73 -23.96 4.77
CA SER A 50 -30.26 -22.87 5.61
C SER A 50 -31.50 -23.30 6.36
N ALA A 51 -31.60 -22.94 7.66
CA ALA A 51 -32.77 -23.13 8.51
C ALA A 51 -32.99 -21.91 9.38
N ASP A 52 -34.26 -21.53 9.56
CA ASP A 52 -34.69 -20.43 10.43
C ASP A 52 -33.98 -19.08 10.16
N GLY A 53 -33.66 -18.81 8.87
CA GLY A 53 -32.98 -17.58 8.43
C GLY A 53 -31.48 -17.54 8.72
N LYS A 54 -30.87 -18.69 9.07
CA LYS A 54 -29.43 -18.85 9.27
C LYS A 54 -28.89 -19.91 8.33
N THR A 55 -27.70 -19.70 7.78
CA THR A 55 -26.93 -20.76 7.11
C THR A 55 -26.38 -21.70 8.17
N THR A 56 -26.76 -22.99 8.11
CA THR A 56 -26.34 -23.98 9.10
C THR A 56 -24.98 -24.59 8.75
N ARG A 57 -24.72 -24.84 7.47
CA ARG A 57 -23.44 -25.38 7.01
C ARG A 57 -22.42 -24.26 6.78
N ILE A 58 -21.34 -24.28 7.55
CA ILE A 58 -20.21 -23.33 7.47
C ILE A 58 -18.93 -24.15 7.35
N TYR A 59 -18.04 -23.76 6.47
CA TYR A 59 -16.69 -24.32 6.36
C TYR A 59 -15.67 -23.27 6.81
N ALA A 60 -14.63 -23.71 7.52
CA ALA A 60 -13.53 -22.85 7.98
C ALA A 60 -12.18 -23.51 7.68
N GLY A 61 -11.30 -22.80 6.99
CA GLY A 61 -9.94 -23.21 6.71
C GLY A 61 -8.96 -22.57 7.70
N VAL A 62 -8.04 -23.37 8.20
CA VAL A 62 -6.99 -22.97 9.13
C VAL A 62 -5.65 -22.98 8.40
N SER A 63 -4.93 -21.86 8.45
CA SER A 63 -3.62 -21.70 7.80
C SER A 63 -2.54 -22.47 8.55
N GLU A 64 -2.62 -23.78 8.52
CA GLU A 64 -1.64 -24.69 9.11
C GLU A 64 -1.48 -25.97 8.28
N SER A 65 -0.27 -26.50 8.22
CA SER A 65 0.06 -27.77 7.56
C SER A 65 0.40 -28.86 8.55
N LYS A 66 0.38 -30.13 8.10
CA LYS A 66 0.68 -31.33 8.89
C LYS A 66 -0.33 -31.60 10.01
N THR A 67 -1.55 -31.16 9.81
CA THR A 67 -2.67 -31.33 10.73
C THR A 67 -3.97 -31.28 9.94
N ASP A 68 -5.09 -31.62 10.60
CA ASP A 68 -6.41 -31.32 10.06
C ASP A 68 -6.58 -29.80 10.02
N ASN A 69 -6.89 -29.25 8.85
CA ASN A 69 -6.87 -27.83 8.60
C ASN A 69 -8.16 -27.29 7.96
N ILE A 70 -9.18 -28.13 7.82
CA ILE A 70 -10.52 -27.70 7.41
C ILE A 70 -11.54 -28.26 8.40
N TYR A 71 -12.41 -27.42 8.86
CA TYR A 71 -13.49 -27.71 9.78
C TYR A 71 -14.82 -27.31 9.18
N TYR A 72 -15.90 -27.99 9.60
CA TYR A 72 -17.25 -27.61 9.22
C TYR A 72 -18.21 -27.65 10.41
N SER A 73 -19.27 -26.87 10.31
CA SER A 73 -20.41 -26.86 11.22
C SER A 73 -21.68 -27.13 10.44
N ASP A 74 -22.67 -27.79 11.07
CA ASP A 74 -24.02 -28.01 10.55
C ASP A 74 -25.09 -27.28 11.37
N ASP A 75 -24.67 -26.52 12.39
CA ASP A 75 -25.53 -25.85 13.34
C ASP A 75 -25.22 -24.36 13.52
N ALA A 76 -24.79 -23.74 12.40
CA ALA A 76 -24.46 -22.32 12.33
C ALA A 76 -23.32 -21.89 13.29
N GLY A 77 -22.33 -22.77 13.49
CA GLY A 77 -21.12 -22.49 14.27
C GLY A 77 -21.24 -22.84 15.75
N GLU A 78 -22.33 -23.48 16.21
CA GLU A 78 -22.45 -23.91 17.59
C GLU A 78 -21.52 -25.09 17.90
N THR A 79 -21.36 -26.03 16.94
CA THR A 79 -20.37 -27.12 17.02
C THR A 79 -19.57 -27.26 15.72
N TRP A 80 -18.37 -27.80 15.84
CA TRP A 80 -17.46 -27.95 14.72
C TRP A 80 -16.86 -29.36 14.66
N SER A 81 -16.73 -29.89 13.46
CA SER A 81 -16.09 -31.17 13.16
C SER A 81 -14.99 -30.99 12.12
N VAL A 82 -14.00 -31.88 12.13
CA VAL A 82 -13.01 -31.95 11.04
C VAL A 82 -13.71 -32.38 9.75
N LEU A 83 -13.38 -31.73 8.63
CA LEU A 83 -13.91 -32.12 7.33
C LEU A 83 -13.45 -33.57 7.00
N PRO A 84 -14.38 -34.51 6.72
CA PRO A 84 -13.99 -35.85 6.39
C PRO A 84 -13.29 -35.92 5.03
N GLY A 85 -12.38 -36.91 4.88
CA GLY A 85 -11.67 -37.16 3.63
C GLY A 85 -10.36 -36.38 3.47
N ILE A 86 -9.94 -35.57 4.43
CA ILE A 86 -8.61 -34.95 4.40
C ILE A 86 -7.55 -36.05 4.55
N ASP A 87 -6.72 -36.23 3.52
CA ASP A 87 -5.65 -37.23 3.49
C ASP A 87 -4.27 -36.61 3.88
N GLU A 88 -3.27 -37.50 4.02
CA GLU A 88 -1.90 -37.06 4.36
C GLU A 88 -1.27 -36.13 3.32
N LYS A 89 -1.75 -36.14 2.06
CA LYS A 89 -1.25 -35.27 1.01
C LYS A 89 -1.85 -33.85 1.15
N ALA A 90 -3.16 -33.77 1.35
CA ALA A 90 -3.83 -32.50 1.62
C ALA A 90 -3.27 -31.82 2.88
N GLN A 91 -3.01 -32.60 3.95
CA GLN A 91 -2.41 -32.10 5.19
C GLN A 91 -1.00 -31.50 5.03
N LYS A 92 -0.29 -31.76 3.92
CA LYS A 92 1.02 -31.14 3.68
C LYS A 92 0.91 -29.66 3.34
N PHE A 93 -0.25 -29.21 2.91
CA PHE A 93 -0.53 -27.88 2.41
C PHE A 93 -1.46 -27.13 3.35
N MET A 94 -1.56 -25.83 3.11
CA MET A 94 -2.49 -24.92 3.79
C MET A 94 -3.62 -24.55 2.84
N PRO A 95 -4.89 -24.58 3.26
CA PRO A 95 -5.99 -24.14 2.42
C PRO A 95 -5.84 -22.64 2.11
N GLN A 96 -6.04 -22.27 0.85
CA GLN A 96 -5.97 -20.90 0.37
C GLN A 96 -7.36 -20.31 0.17
N ARG A 97 -8.21 -20.98 -0.63
CA ARG A 97 -9.58 -20.53 -0.95
C ARG A 97 -10.52 -21.71 -1.04
N PHE A 98 -11.80 -21.41 -0.92
CA PHE A 98 -12.93 -22.34 -1.01
C PHE A 98 -13.93 -21.87 -2.04
N ASP A 99 -14.48 -22.80 -2.84
CA ASP A 99 -15.69 -22.59 -3.60
C ASP A 99 -16.61 -23.84 -3.53
N LEU A 100 -17.90 -23.64 -3.77
CA LEU A 100 -18.93 -24.68 -3.68
C LEU A 100 -19.65 -24.87 -5.00
N ASP A 101 -19.77 -26.11 -5.46
CA ASP A 101 -20.66 -26.43 -6.58
C ASP A 101 -22.14 -26.59 -6.11
N SER A 102 -23.04 -26.69 -7.08
CA SER A 102 -24.49 -26.85 -6.79
C SER A 102 -24.86 -28.21 -6.14
N LYS A 103 -23.89 -29.13 -6.00
CA LYS A 103 -24.04 -30.46 -5.40
C LYS A 103 -23.40 -30.56 -4.01
N ASP A 104 -23.14 -29.41 -3.39
CA ASP A 104 -22.51 -29.27 -2.05
C ASP A 104 -21.10 -29.87 -1.98
N ASN A 105 -20.36 -29.95 -3.09
CA ASN A 105 -18.94 -30.28 -3.05
C ASN A 105 -18.14 -29.02 -2.81
N LEU A 106 -17.23 -29.10 -1.84
CA LEU A 106 -16.29 -28.04 -1.51
C LEU A 106 -15.00 -28.24 -2.31
N TYR A 107 -14.68 -27.28 -3.15
CA TYR A 107 -13.38 -27.19 -3.82
C TYR A 107 -12.43 -26.36 -2.97
N VAL A 108 -11.23 -26.89 -2.76
CA VAL A 108 -10.22 -26.28 -1.90
C VAL A 108 -8.94 -26.12 -2.67
N SER A 109 -8.52 -24.89 -2.87
CA SER A 109 -7.18 -24.59 -3.36
C SER A 109 -6.19 -24.63 -2.22
N TYR A 110 -5.01 -25.23 -2.48
CA TYR A 110 -3.96 -25.42 -1.49
C TYR A 110 -2.62 -24.86 -1.95
N GLY A 111 -1.85 -24.33 -0.99
CA GLY A 111 -0.47 -23.91 -1.15
C GLY A 111 0.43 -24.39 -0.01
N ASN A 112 1.74 -24.43 -0.23
CA ASN A 112 2.70 -24.82 0.80
C ASN A 112 3.10 -23.66 1.74
N HIS A 113 2.51 -22.49 1.55
CA HIS A 113 2.72 -21.28 2.37
C HIS A 113 1.38 -20.64 2.72
N GLU A 114 1.37 -19.79 3.75
CA GLU A 114 0.16 -19.13 4.28
C GLU A 114 -0.37 -17.99 3.41
N GLY A 115 0.36 -17.56 2.44
CA GLY A 115 -0.01 -16.48 1.53
C GLY A 115 0.58 -16.67 0.15
N PRO A 116 0.42 -15.70 -0.74
CA PRO A 116 0.95 -15.80 -2.09
C PRO A 116 2.48 -15.76 -2.12
N TRP A 117 3.12 -15.23 -1.08
CA TRP A 117 4.56 -15.09 -1.00
C TRP A 117 5.24 -16.40 -0.59
N ASN A 118 6.32 -16.78 -1.29
CA ASN A 118 7.08 -18.03 -1.13
C ASN A 118 6.28 -19.32 -1.41
N SER A 119 5.12 -19.25 -2.02
CA SER A 119 4.33 -20.41 -2.39
C SER A 119 4.85 -21.04 -3.68
N THR A 120 5.34 -22.28 -3.60
CA THR A 120 5.99 -22.98 -4.71
C THR A 120 5.39 -24.34 -5.04
N GLN A 121 4.48 -24.83 -4.21
CA GLN A 121 3.79 -26.12 -4.37
C GLN A 121 2.36 -26.01 -3.86
N GLY A 122 1.48 -26.75 -4.47
CA GLY A 122 0.08 -26.81 -4.06
C GLY A 122 -0.70 -27.86 -4.81
N THR A 123 -2.00 -27.89 -4.61
CA THR A 123 -2.91 -28.82 -5.24
C THR A 123 -4.34 -28.30 -5.13
N LEU A 124 -5.27 -28.93 -5.85
CA LEU A 124 -6.71 -28.69 -5.75
C LEU A 124 -7.39 -29.97 -5.28
N TYR A 125 -8.27 -29.87 -4.30
CA TYR A 125 -9.11 -30.97 -3.83
C TYR A 125 -10.59 -30.62 -3.95
N LYS A 126 -11.39 -31.66 -4.23
CA LYS A 126 -12.84 -31.63 -4.13
C LYS A 126 -13.26 -32.54 -2.98
N PHE A 127 -14.00 -32.00 -2.01
CA PHE A 127 -14.53 -32.71 -0.85
C PHE A 127 -16.05 -32.78 -0.90
N ASN A 128 -16.63 -33.90 -0.48
CA ASN A 128 -18.06 -33.99 -0.17
C ASN A 128 -18.21 -34.35 1.31
N ALA A 129 -18.64 -33.39 2.13
CA ALA A 129 -18.75 -33.58 3.57
C ALA A 129 -19.79 -34.63 3.95
N ASP A 130 -20.92 -34.69 3.24
CA ASP A 130 -22.02 -35.64 3.52
C ASP A 130 -21.67 -37.07 3.13
N ALA A 131 -20.96 -37.26 2.04
CA ALA A 131 -20.46 -38.55 1.59
C ALA A 131 -19.18 -38.99 2.32
N GLY A 132 -18.46 -38.07 2.95
CA GLY A 132 -17.15 -38.32 3.57
C GLY A 132 -16.05 -38.67 2.57
N THR A 133 -16.12 -38.15 1.36
CA THR A 133 -15.19 -38.46 0.26
C THR A 133 -14.38 -37.23 -0.16
N SER A 134 -13.20 -37.48 -0.72
CA SER A 134 -12.36 -36.46 -1.36
C SER A 134 -11.74 -36.99 -2.64
N GLU A 135 -11.41 -36.06 -3.53
CA GLU A 135 -10.72 -36.32 -4.79
C GLU A 135 -9.70 -35.21 -5.02
N GLU A 136 -8.47 -35.58 -5.35
CA GLU A 136 -7.47 -34.64 -5.82
C GLU A 136 -7.64 -34.37 -7.32
N ILE A 137 -7.77 -33.10 -7.69
CA ILE A 137 -7.86 -32.64 -9.07
C ILE A 137 -6.47 -32.14 -9.51
N GLN A 138 -5.85 -32.87 -10.43
CA GLN A 138 -4.52 -32.50 -10.94
C GLN A 138 -4.62 -31.51 -12.09
N VAL A 139 -4.38 -30.25 -11.83
CA VAL A 139 -4.32 -29.19 -12.85
C VAL A 139 -2.88 -28.76 -13.07
N VAL A 140 -2.19 -28.41 -11.99
CA VAL A 140 -0.84 -27.85 -12.01
C VAL A 140 -0.09 -28.32 -10.77
N ASN A 141 1.22 -28.53 -10.90
CA ASN A 141 2.07 -28.88 -9.77
C ASN A 141 2.69 -27.62 -9.15
N TRP A 142 1.83 -26.70 -8.74
CA TRP A 142 2.18 -25.41 -8.15
C TRP A 142 1.07 -24.96 -7.20
N THR A 143 1.30 -23.86 -6.47
CA THR A 143 0.25 -23.27 -5.63
C THR A 143 -0.93 -22.84 -6.47
N VAL A 144 -2.11 -23.32 -6.09
CA VAL A 144 -3.38 -22.86 -6.63
C VAL A 144 -3.83 -21.68 -5.78
N GLY A 145 -3.81 -20.48 -6.36
CA GLY A 145 -4.20 -19.24 -5.67
C GLY A 145 -5.68 -19.21 -5.35
N ASP A 146 -6.52 -19.50 -6.36
CA ASP A 146 -7.96 -19.60 -6.21
C ASP A 146 -8.61 -20.39 -7.33
N ILE A 147 -9.84 -20.84 -7.11
CA ILE A 147 -10.74 -21.43 -8.08
C ILE A 147 -12.12 -20.80 -7.95
N VAL A 148 -12.81 -20.59 -9.06
CA VAL A 148 -14.20 -20.15 -9.10
C VAL A 148 -15.01 -21.04 -10.02
N ILE A 149 -16.22 -21.41 -9.59
CA ILE A 149 -17.18 -22.25 -10.29
C ILE A 149 -18.28 -21.35 -10.84
N ASP A 150 -18.68 -21.59 -12.11
CA ASP A 150 -19.81 -20.89 -12.71
C ASP A 150 -21.10 -21.23 -11.93
N PRO A 151 -21.76 -20.27 -11.28
CA PRO A 151 -22.95 -20.52 -10.47
C PRO A 151 -24.15 -21.04 -11.28
N THR A 152 -24.05 -21.03 -12.60
CA THR A 152 -25.11 -21.51 -13.52
C THR A 152 -24.77 -22.86 -14.16
N ASN A 153 -23.49 -23.28 -14.11
CA ASN A 153 -23.02 -24.53 -14.70
C ASN A 153 -21.75 -25.06 -13.99
N ASP A 154 -21.89 -26.01 -13.10
CA ASP A 154 -20.78 -26.61 -12.35
C ASP A 154 -19.64 -27.18 -13.23
N ASP A 155 -19.90 -27.47 -14.51
CA ASP A 155 -18.87 -28.01 -15.43
C ASP A 155 -17.87 -26.92 -15.85
N ASN A 156 -18.23 -25.65 -15.67
CA ASN A 156 -17.41 -24.48 -16.01
C ASN A 156 -16.68 -23.96 -14.76
N MET A 157 -15.35 -23.97 -14.80
CA MET A 157 -14.54 -23.47 -13.70
C MET A 157 -13.33 -22.70 -14.23
N VAL A 158 -12.86 -21.73 -13.49
CA VAL A 158 -11.61 -21.01 -13.74
C VAL A 158 -10.72 -21.11 -12.52
N LEU A 159 -9.42 -21.29 -12.75
CA LEU A 159 -8.39 -21.42 -11.73
C LEU A 159 -7.24 -20.48 -12.04
N VAL A 160 -6.67 -19.86 -11.02
CA VAL A 160 -5.42 -19.09 -11.11
C VAL A 160 -4.37 -19.68 -10.16
N THR A 161 -3.12 -19.67 -10.61
CA THR A 161 -1.97 -20.01 -9.75
C THR A 161 -1.56 -18.83 -8.88
N SER A 162 -0.59 -19.05 -8.00
CA SER A 162 0.07 -17.99 -7.24
C SER A 162 1.59 -18.15 -7.32
N GLU A 163 2.30 -17.04 -7.61
CA GLU A 163 3.77 -16.93 -7.62
C GLU A 163 4.51 -17.84 -8.64
N VAL A 164 3.90 -18.12 -9.80
CA VAL A 164 4.51 -18.97 -10.84
C VAL A 164 5.55 -18.23 -11.70
N TRP A 165 5.38 -16.93 -11.92
CA TRP A 165 6.29 -16.07 -12.69
C TRP A 165 6.52 -16.56 -14.14
N THR A 166 5.44 -16.83 -14.87
CA THR A 166 5.49 -17.13 -16.31
C THR A 166 5.35 -15.84 -17.14
N GLU A 167 5.90 -15.83 -18.37
CA GLU A 167 5.76 -14.70 -19.28
C GLU A 167 4.29 -14.52 -19.70
N GLN A 168 3.80 -13.29 -19.59
CA GLN A 168 2.44 -12.89 -19.96
C GLN A 168 2.44 -12.07 -21.26
N PRO A 169 1.27 -11.88 -21.92
CA PRO A 169 1.20 -11.23 -23.25
C PRO A 169 1.80 -9.82 -23.35
N ASN A 170 1.87 -9.10 -22.24
CA ASN A 170 2.49 -7.77 -22.16
C ASN A 170 4.01 -7.80 -21.87
N GLY A 171 4.64 -8.99 -21.83
CA GLY A 171 6.05 -9.19 -21.54
C GLY A 171 6.42 -9.16 -20.06
N ALA A 172 5.45 -8.97 -19.16
CA ALA A 172 5.65 -9.12 -17.72
C ALA A 172 5.64 -10.60 -17.31
N PHE A 173 6.05 -10.88 -16.07
CA PHE A 173 6.05 -12.24 -15.52
C PHE A 173 5.03 -12.32 -14.38
N GLY A 174 4.12 -13.31 -14.44
CA GLY A 174 3.05 -13.45 -13.48
C GLY A 174 2.45 -14.85 -13.41
N ASP A 175 1.22 -14.93 -12.93
CA ASP A 175 0.53 -16.18 -12.68
C ASP A 175 -0.14 -16.75 -13.94
N LYS A 176 -0.54 -18.02 -13.88
CA LYS A 176 -1.18 -18.78 -14.95
C LYS A 176 -2.67 -18.90 -14.71
N PHE A 177 -3.41 -18.91 -15.79
CA PHE A 177 -4.85 -19.17 -15.78
C PHE A 177 -5.15 -20.51 -16.44
N PHE A 178 -6.08 -21.24 -15.84
CA PHE A 178 -6.63 -22.49 -16.38
C PHE A 178 -8.16 -22.41 -16.35
N ARG A 179 -8.81 -23.06 -17.31
CA ARG A 179 -10.26 -23.20 -17.34
C ARG A 179 -10.66 -24.60 -17.73
N THR A 180 -11.84 -25.03 -17.30
CA THR A 180 -12.48 -26.28 -17.69
C THR A 180 -13.93 -26.05 -18.09
N THR A 181 -14.50 -26.91 -18.91
CA THR A 181 -15.91 -26.96 -19.28
C THR A 181 -16.50 -28.38 -19.18
N ASP A 182 -15.80 -29.27 -18.47
CA ASP A 182 -16.17 -30.65 -18.27
C ASP A 182 -16.10 -31.10 -16.79
N GLY A 183 -16.29 -30.15 -15.87
CA GLY A 183 -16.29 -30.43 -14.41
C GLY A 183 -14.92 -30.74 -13.84
N GLY A 184 -13.83 -30.35 -14.53
CA GLY A 184 -12.47 -30.55 -14.07
C GLY A 184 -11.82 -31.85 -14.54
N GLU A 185 -12.47 -32.59 -15.46
CA GLU A 185 -11.87 -33.80 -16.08
C GLU A 185 -10.66 -33.42 -16.95
N THR A 186 -10.77 -32.29 -17.68
CA THR A 186 -9.65 -31.69 -18.43
C THR A 186 -9.53 -30.19 -18.18
N TRP A 187 -8.31 -29.67 -18.26
CA TRP A 187 -8.02 -28.26 -18.02
C TRP A 187 -7.25 -27.66 -19.19
N GLU A 188 -7.77 -26.54 -19.69
CA GLU A 188 -7.10 -25.71 -20.69
C GLU A 188 -6.18 -24.69 -20.02
N ASN A 189 -4.88 -24.74 -20.35
CA ASN A 189 -3.94 -23.68 -19.99
C ASN A 189 -4.10 -22.49 -20.95
N LEU A 190 -4.29 -21.28 -20.41
CA LEU A 190 -4.48 -20.06 -21.19
C LEU A 190 -3.16 -19.35 -21.56
N ASP A 191 -2.00 -19.87 -21.19
CA ASP A 191 -0.71 -19.25 -21.56
C ASP A 191 -0.61 -19.02 -23.07
N GLY A 192 -0.37 -17.78 -23.47
CA GLY A 192 -0.29 -17.37 -24.89
C GLY A 192 -1.63 -17.32 -25.65
N LYS A 193 -2.75 -17.52 -24.97
CA LYS A 193 -4.10 -17.50 -25.58
C LYS A 193 -4.93 -16.30 -25.20
N TYR A 194 -4.51 -15.49 -24.23
CA TYR A 194 -5.22 -14.29 -23.80
C TYR A 194 -4.46 -13.02 -24.18
N THR A 195 -5.13 -11.89 -24.13
CA THR A 195 -4.53 -10.57 -24.30
C THR A 195 -4.65 -9.76 -23.01
N MET A 196 -3.85 -8.70 -22.90
CA MET A 196 -3.87 -7.79 -21.75
C MET A 196 -4.01 -6.34 -22.21
N SER A 197 -4.81 -5.57 -21.49
CA SER A 197 -5.07 -4.16 -21.77
C SER A 197 -4.95 -3.33 -20.49
N THR A 198 -4.46 -2.10 -20.61
CA THR A 198 -4.35 -1.16 -19.48
C THR A 198 -5.68 -0.48 -19.16
N ASN A 199 -6.70 -0.64 -20.00
CA ASN A 199 -8.00 0.02 -19.88
C ASN A 199 -7.89 1.56 -19.67
N GLY A 200 -6.93 2.18 -20.40
CA GLY A 200 -6.65 3.61 -20.31
C GLY A 200 -5.83 4.04 -19.10
N MET A 201 -5.28 3.08 -18.35
CA MET A 201 -4.35 3.33 -17.24
C MET A 201 -2.91 3.10 -17.72
N ASP A 202 -2.40 3.97 -18.57
CA ASP A 202 -1.16 3.75 -19.31
C ASP A 202 0.08 3.55 -18.45
N TRP A 203 0.08 4.03 -17.20
CA TRP A 203 1.19 3.83 -16.28
C TRP A 203 1.38 2.36 -15.86
N ILE A 204 0.35 1.50 -16.01
CA ILE A 204 0.39 0.07 -15.66
C ILE A 204 0.73 -0.84 -16.86
N TYR A 205 1.15 -0.28 -17.98
CA TYR A 205 1.34 -0.96 -19.27
C TYR A 205 2.15 -2.27 -19.23
N ASN A 206 3.02 -2.46 -18.24
CA ASN A 206 3.84 -3.66 -18.04
C ASN A 206 3.60 -4.34 -16.69
N ALA A 207 2.48 -4.05 -16.02
CA ALA A 207 2.15 -4.72 -14.79
C ALA A 207 1.73 -6.17 -15.05
N ALA A 208 2.24 -7.08 -14.24
CA ALA A 208 1.87 -8.48 -14.26
C ALA A 208 0.57 -8.73 -13.48
N ILE A 209 -0.17 -9.76 -13.88
CA ILE A 209 -1.17 -10.39 -13.01
C ILE A 209 -0.42 -11.43 -12.19
N HIS A 210 -0.07 -11.10 -10.95
CA HIS A 210 0.79 -11.92 -10.09
C HIS A 210 0.35 -11.87 -8.63
N TRP A 211 0.83 -12.82 -7.83
CA TRP A 211 0.43 -13.00 -6.43
C TRP A 211 -1.09 -13.13 -6.29
N CYS A 212 -1.68 -13.85 -7.24
CA CYS A 212 -3.11 -14.05 -7.26
C CYS A 212 -3.53 -14.95 -6.09
N SER A 213 -4.53 -14.52 -5.36
CA SER A 213 -5.07 -15.25 -4.23
C SER A 213 -6.59 -15.12 -4.13
N SER A 214 -7.23 -14.51 -5.14
CA SER A 214 -8.68 -14.41 -5.21
C SER A 214 -9.15 -14.27 -6.64
N LEU A 215 -10.13 -15.08 -6.99
CA LEU A 215 -10.97 -14.97 -8.17
C LEU A 215 -12.42 -14.73 -7.74
N ALA A 216 -13.16 -14.01 -8.56
CA ALA A 216 -14.60 -13.91 -8.41
C ALA A 216 -15.25 -13.96 -9.79
N MET A 217 -16.29 -14.75 -9.94
CA MET A 217 -17.14 -14.74 -11.13
C MET A 217 -18.39 -13.90 -10.84
N ASP A 218 -18.79 -13.08 -11.80
CA ASP A 218 -20.00 -12.27 -11.65
C ASP A 218 -21.24 -13.18 -11.64
N SER A 219 -22.03 -13.14 -10.60
CA SER A 219 -23.23 -13.98 -10.48
C SER A 219 -24.33 -13.66 -11.49
N GLY A 220 -24.26 -12.50 -12.16
CA GLY A 220 -25.17 -12.08 -13.21
C GLY A 220 -24.64 -12.33 -14.63
N ASP A 221 -23.33 -12.57 -14.78
CA ASP A 221 -22.67 -12.83 -16.04
C ASP A 221 -21.46 -13.74 -15.86
N SER A 222 -21.62 -15.03 -16.06
CA SER A 222 -20.55 -16.02 -15.90
C SER A 222 -19.42 -15.93 -16.96
N ASN A 223 -19.51 -15.01 -17.94
CA ASN A 223 -18.37 -14.66 -18.79
C ASN A 223 -17.39 -13.72 -18.09
N ARG A 224 -17.85 -13.02 -17.05
CA ARG A 224 -17.07 -12.01 -16.34
C ARG A 224 -16.41 -12.59 -15.10
N ILE A 225 -15.09 -12.43 -15.02
CA ILE A 225 -14.29 -12.73 -13.82
C ILE A 225 -13.48 -11.51 -13.41
N LEU A 226 -13.22 -11.43 -12.10
CA LEU A 226 -12.27 -10.51 -11.49
C LEU A 226 -11.15 -11.32 -10.86
N VAL A 227 -9.92 -10.86 -10.97
CA VAL A 227 -8.75 -11.45 -10.32
C VAL A 227 -7.96 -10.37 -9.61
N ASN A 228 -7.60 -10.61 -8.34
CA ASN A 228 -6.66 -9.73 -7.66
C ASN A 228 -5.23 -10.00 -8.14
N SER A 229 -4.43 -8.97 -8.12
CA SER A 229 -3.00 -9.00 -8.38
C SER A 229 -2.29 -8.12 -7.34
N GLY A 230 -0.99 -8.31 -7.15
CA GLY A 230 -0.17 -7.37 -6.39
C GLY A 230 -0.17 -5.94 -6.94
N ASN A 231 -0.72 -5.73 -8.13
CA ASN A 231 -0.85 -4.41 -8.78
C ASN A 231 -2.27 -3.82 -8.69
N GLY A 232 -3.24 -4.56 -8.16
CA GLY A 232 -4.65 -4.18 -8.11
C GLY A 232 -5.56 -5.25 -8.69
N ILE A 233 -6.67 -4.86 -9.32
CA ILE A 233 -7.68 -5.78 -9.84
C ILE A 233 -7.63 -5.77 -11.37
N PHE A 234 -7.66 -6.97 -11.97
CA PHE A 234 -7.89 -7.18 -13.39
C PHE A 234 -9.25 -7.84 -13.59
N ALA A 235 -9.91 -7.52 -14.69
CA ALA A 235 -11.17 -8.12 -15.12
C ALA A 235 -11.03 -8.78 -16.49
N CYS A 236 -11.89 -9.76 -16.76
CA CYS A 236 -12.08 -10.36 -18.07
C CYS A 236 -13.58 -10.58 -18.27
N ASP A 237 -14.18 -10.00 -19.32
CA ASP A 237 -15.62 -10.11 -19.61
C ASP A 237 -15.96 -11.23 -20.57
N ASN A 238 -14.98 -12.01 -21.00
CA ASN A 238 -15.13 -13.02 -22.06
C ASN A 238 -14.24 -14.25 -21.79
N ILE A 239 -14.22 -14.73 -20.55
CA ILE A 239 -13.31 -15.81 -20.10
C ILE A 239 -13.46 -17.10 -20.89
N TRP A 240 -14.62 -17.35 -21.51
CA TRP A 240 -14.90 -18.56 -22.31
C TRP A 240 -14.58 -18.42 -23.80
N ASP A 241 -14.19 -17.24 -24.27
CA ASP A 241 -13.78 -17.03 -25.67
C ASP A 241 -12.47 -17.75 -26.00
N GLU A 242 -12.18 -17.97 -27.28
CA GLU A 242 -10.92 -18.55 -27.75
C GLU A 242 -9.70 -17.71 -27.33
N SER A 243 -9.86 -16.37 -27.28
CA SER A 243 -8.83 -15.42 -26.85
C SER A 243 -9.43 -14.41 -25.89
N PRO A 244 -9.51 -14.71 -24.58
CA PRO A 244 -10.03 -13.78 -23.59
C PRO A 244 -9.13 -12.55 -23.45
N GLU A 245 -9.71 -11.42 -23.05
CA GLU A 245 -8.98 -10.19 -22.77
C GLU A 245 -9.04 -9.87 -21.27
N PHE A 246 -7.87 -9.81 -20.62
CA PHE A 246 -7.76 -9.27 -19.27
C PHE A 246 -7.41 -7.79 -19.33
N TYR A 247 -8.14 -6.97 -18.59
CA TYR A 247 -7.92 -5.54 -18.52
C TYR A 247 -7.87 -5.03 -17.07
N PHE A 248 -7.11 -3.96 -16.85
CA PHE A 248 -6.97 -3.38 -15.52
C PHE A 248 -8.25 -2.66 -15.09
N GLU A 249 -8.79 -2.99 -13.91
CA GLU A 249 -10.09 -2.51 -13.42
C GLU A 249 -10.01 -1.85 -12.03
N ALA A 250 -8.86 -1.33 -11.65
CA ALA A 250 -8.67 -0.74 -10.32
C ALA A 250 -8.61 0.79 -10.32
N LYS A 251 -9.23 1.46 -11.30
CA LYS A 251 -9.23 2.92 -11.38
C LYS A 251 -9.87 3.56 -10.14
N GLY A 252 -9.07 4.35 -9.40
CA GLY A 252 -9.48 5.02 -8.17
C GLY A 252 -9.39 4.14 -6.91
N ILE A 253 -8.91 2.90 -7.06
CA ILE A 253 -8.60 1.97 -5.97
C ILE A 253 -7.26 1.28 -6.23
N GLU A 254 -6.32 1.97 -6.87
CA GLU A 254 -5.01 1.45 -7.21
C GLU A 254 -4.22 1.07 -5.97
N GLU A 255 -3.66 -0.14 -5.95
CA GLU A 255 -2.82 -0.63 -4.86
C GLU A 255 -1.36 -0.26 -5.11
N VAL A 256 -1.00 0.96 -4.72
CA VAL A 256 0.38 1.45 -4.76
C VAL A 256 0.82 1.93 -3.38
N VAL A 257 2.12 1.84 -3.11
CA VAL A 257 2.72 2.18 -1.82
C VAL A 257 3.32 3.59 -1.87
N PRO A 258 2.65 4.61 -1.31
CA PRO A 258 3.18 5.97 -1.28
C PRO A 258 4.38 6.06 -0.31
N GLU A 259 5.51 6.57 -0.80
CA GLU A 259 6.74 6.71 -0.03
C GLU A 259 7.11 8.16 0.25
N ASP A 260 6.82 9.06 -0.70
CA ASP A 260 7.10 10.49 -0.55
C ASP A 260 6.18 11.34 -1.44
N ILE A 261 6.00 12.61 -1.10
CA ILE A 261 5.19 13.55 -1.86
C ILE A 261 5.72 14.99 -1.69
N VAL A 262 5.72 15.75 -2.77
CA VAL A 262 6.12 17.16 -2.80
C VAL A 262 4.99 18.00 -3.38
N SER A 263 4.59 19.04 -2.64
CA SER A 263 3.61 20.05 -3.07
C SER A 263 4.23 21.43 -2.94
N TYR A 264 4.44 22.12 -4.05
CA TYR A 264 4.90 23.49 -4.10
C TYR A 264 3.84 24.40 -4.72
N LYS A 265 3.89 25.69 -4.38
CA LYS A 265 3.01 26.70 -4.96
C LYS A 265 3.30 26.84 -6.45
N ASP A 266 2.22 26.91 -7.25
CA ASP A 266 2.25 27.07 -8.71
C ASP A 266 3.04 25.95 -9.43
N TYR A 267 3.05 24.74 -8.83
CA TYR A 267 3.76 23.58 -9.35
C TYR A 267 2.91 22.31 -9.22
N PRO A 268 3.05 21.34 -10.15
CA PRO A 268 2.32 20.07 -10.03
C PRO A 268 2.67 19.31 -8.76
N LEU A 269 1.76 18.48 -8.31
CA LEU A 269 2.02 17.54 -7.23
C LEU A 269 2.95 16.44 -7.74
N VAL A 270 4.00 16.11 -6.98
CA VAL A 270 4.96 15.07 -7.35
C VAL A 270 5.01 14.01 -6.27
N SER A 271 4.87 12.74 -6.66
CA SER A 271 4.90 11.60 -5.74
C SER A 271 6.06 10.66 -6.01
N ALA A 272 6.54 10.00 -4.96
CA ALA A 272 7.42 8.84 -5.01
C ALA A 272 6.67 7.62 -4.50
N ILE A 273 6.71 6.54 -5.27
CA ILE A 273 5.87 5.35 -5.07
C ILE A 273 6.77 4.10 -5.06
N GLY A 274 6.47 3.17 -4.17
CA GLY A 274 7.02 1.83 -4.21
C GLY A 274 6.60 1.11 -5.50
N ASP A 275 7.51 0.36 -6.10
CA ASP A 275 7.36 -0.46 -7.32
C ASP A 275 7.10 0.31 -8.62
N TYR A 276 6.52 1.51 -8.57
CA TYR A 276 6.13 2.32 -9.74
C TYR A 276 6.87 3.65 -9.86
N ASP A 277 7.99 3.85 -9.16
CA ASP A 277 8.82 5.08 -9.17
C ASP A 277 8.15 6.31 -8.58
N GLY A 278 7.11 6.79 -9.22
CA GLY A 278 6.40 8.00 -8.86
C GLY A 278 5.84 8.72 -10.07
N PHE A 279 5.08 9.74 -9.79
CA PHE A 279 4.26 10.43 -10.77
C PHE A 279 4.34 11.94 -10.60
N THR A 280 4.19 12.65 -11.72
CA THR A 280 3.85 14.07 -11.77
C THR A 280 2.35 14.20 -12.04
N HIS A 281 1.62 14.87 -11.14
CA HIS A 281 0.18 15.03 -11.21
C HIS A 281 -0.17 16.48 -11.55
N GLU A 282 -0.46 16.76 -12.82
CA GLU A 282 -1.01 18.06 -13.25
C GLU A 282 -2.46 18.23 -12.78
N ASP A 283 -3.18 17.13 -12.70
CA ASP A 283 -4.55 17.03 -12.20
C ASP A 283 -4.69 15.75 -11.36
N ILE A 284 -5.10 15.89 -10.10
CA ILE A 284 -5.27 14.75 -9.19
C ILE A 284 -6.47 13.84 -9.52
N PHE A 285 -7.34 14.26 -10.42
CA PHE A 285 -8.51 13.48 -10.86
C PHE A 285 -8.23 12.61 -12.10
N THR A 286 -7.02 12.70 -12.63
CA THR A 286 -6.51 11.88 -13.72
C THR A 286 -5.28 11.12 -13.31
N SER A 287 -4.93 10.07 -14.04
CA SER A 287 -3.67 9.35 -13.80
C SER A 287 -2.49 10.31 -13.99
N GLY A 288 -1.60 10.36 -13.01
CA GLY A 288 -0.36 11.12 -13.12
C GLY A 288 0.57 10.59 -14.21
N GLU A 289 1.45 11.43 -14.73
CA GLU A 289 2.52 11.02 -15.64
C GLU A 289 3.64 10.30 -14.85
N ARG A 290 3.87 9.02 -15.16
CA ARG A 290 4.93 8.23 -14.51
C ARG A 290 6.31 8.73 -14.91
N HIS A 291 7.23 8.81 -13.96
CA HIS A 291 8.60 9.28 -14.22
C HIS A 291 9.32 8.39 -15.24
N THR A 292 9.96 8.99 -16.23
CA THR A 292 10.54 8.29 -17.39
C THR A 292 11.73 7.39 -17.04
N ARG A 293 12.57 7.77 -16.05
CA ARG A 293 13.64 6.90 -15.54
C ARG A 293 13.06 6.02 -14.43
N GLN A 294 12.73 4.79 -14.76
CA GLN A 294 12.21 3.81 -13.83
C GLN A 294 13.35 3.17 -13.01
N ILE A 295 13.26 3.30 -11.71
CA ILE A 295 14.20 2.71 -10.74
C ILE A 295 13.52 1.72 -9.78
N GLY A 296 12.28 1.33 -10.11
CA GLY A 296 11.46 0.45 -9.27
C GLY A 296 10.88 1.21 -8.07
N SER A 297 11.16 0.79 -6.87
CA SER A 297 10.70 1.48 -5.66
C SER A 297 11.52 2.74 -5.39
N THR A 298 10.89 3.91 -5.51
CA THR A 298 11.46 5.20 -5.11
C THR A 298 11.07 5.50 -3.67
N THR A 299 12.04 5.57 -2.77
CA THR A 299 11.80 5.75 -1.32
C THR A 299 11.88 7.19 -0.85
N SER A 300 12.42 8.08 -1.68
CA SER A 300 12.45 9.52 -1.43
C SER A 300 12.67 10.30 -2.71
N ILE A 301 12.05 11.46 -2.80
CA ILE A 301 12.23 12.45 -3.86
C ILE A 301 12.41 13.83 -3.22
N ALA A 302 13.32 14.63 -3.75
CA ALA A 302 13.49 16.04 -3.37
C ALA A 302 13.54 16.93 -4.61
N ILE A 303 12.95 18.10 -4.49
CA ILE A 303 12.93 19.17 -5.51
C ILE A 303 13.50 20.42 -4.85
N ALA A 304 14.41 21.11 -5.53
CA ALA A 304 14.99 22.34 -5.01
C ALA A 304 13.93 23.46 -4.97
N ALA A 305 13.75 24.09 -3.82
CA ALA A 305 12.64 25.03 -3.60
C ALA A 305 12.79 26.34 -4.42
N LEU A 306 14.03 26.78 -4.71
CA LEU A 306 14.32 27.98 -5.49
C LEU A 306 14.54 27.70 -6.98
N ASP A 307 14.66 26.41 -7.38
CA ASP A 307 14.75 26.00 -8.79
C ASP A 307 14.08 24.64 -8.98
N HIS A 308 12.80 24.65 -9.28
CA HIS A 308 12.00 23.45 -9.47
C HIS A 308 12.40 22.59 -10.69
N ASN A 309 13.43 22.99 -11.47
CA ASN A 309 14.00 22.10 -12.49
C ASN A 309 14.95 21.06 -11.89
N ILE A 310 15.45 21.29 -10.67
CA ILE A 310 16.43 20.42 -10.03
C ILE A 310 15.74 19.41 -9.11
N TRP A 311 15.79 18.14 -9.50
CA TRP A 311 15.20 17.04 -8.76
C TRP A 311 16.23 15.95 -8.46
N VAL A 312 16.01 15.22 -7.40
CA VAL A 312 16.72 13.98 -7.09
C VAL A 312 15.76 12.94 -6.57
N LYS A 313 15.93 11.68 -6.94
CA LYS A 313 15.19 10.54 -6.37
C LYS A 313 16.13 9.36 -6.11
N VAL A 314 15.76 8.53 -5.13
CA VAL A 314 16.54 7.38 -4.69
C VAL A 314 15.67 6.14 -4.51
N GLY A 315 16.21 5.01 -4.92
CA GLY A 315 15.65 3.66 -4.75
C GLY A 315 16.76 2.63 -4.63
N GLY A 316 16.57 1.48 -5.29
CA GLY A 316 17.56 0.40 -5.35
C GLY A 316 17.39 -0.67 -4.28
N ASP A 317 18.36 -1.58 -4.27
CA ASP A 317 18.42 -2.74 -3.38
C ASP A 317 19.87 -3.11 -3.03
N GLU A 318 20.07 -4.24 -2.37
CA GLU A 318 21.40 -4.72 -1.96
C GLU A 318 22.39 -4.94 -3.13
N SER A 319 21.87 -5.11 -4.35
CA SER A 319 22.65 -5.36 -5.55
C SER A 319 22.89 -4.09 -6.37
N ASN A 320 22.00 -3.09 -6.23
CA ASN A 320 21.98 -1.93 -7.12
C ASN A 320 21.77 -0.61 -6.35
N GLN A 321 22.74 0.32 -6.51
CA GLN A 321 22.53 1.72 -6.16
C GLN A 321 21.72 2.37 -7.28
N LEU A 322 20.51 2.86 -6.96
CA LEU A 322 19.66 3.58 -7.91
C LEU A 322 19.37 4.98 -7.34
N LEU A 323 20.20 5.92 -7.69
CA LEU A 323 20.13 7.33 -7.36
C LEU A 323 20.24 8.12 -8.66
N CYS A 324 19.32 9.03 -8.92
CA CYS A 324 19.36 9.83 -10.13
C CYS A 324 18.85 11.25 -9.89
N TYR A 325 19.30 12.17 -10.75
CA TYR A 325 18.90 13.58 -10.73
C TYR A 325 18.38 14.04 -12.07
N SER A 326 17.59 15.11 -12.04
CA SER A 326 17.13 15.86 -13.21
C SER A 326 17.44 17.34 -13.02
N THR A 327 17.65 18.05 -14.14
CA THR A 327 17.84 19.52 -14.19
C THR A 327 16.82 20.19 -15.11
N ASP A 328 15.76 19.47 -15.46
CA ASP A 328 14.70 19.94 -16.37
C ASP A 328 13.28 19.58 -15.91
N GLY A 329 13.09 19.52 -14.60
CA GLY A 329 11.79 19.27 -13.98
C GLY A 329 11.30 17.83 -14.11
N GLY A 330 12.22 16.85 -14.02
CA GLY A 330 11.90 15.43 -14.05
C GLY A 330 11.67 14.84 -15.44
N LYS A 331 11.87 15.62 -16.52
CA LYS A 331 11.68 15.15 -17.90
C LYS A 331 12.79 14.20 -18.35
N ASN A 332 14.04 14.57 -18.04
CA ASN A 332 15.20 13.73 -18.29
C ASN A 332 15.96 13.49 -16.99
N TRP A 333 16.54 12.28 -16.87
CA TRP A 333 17.22 11.85 -15.68
C TRP A 333 18.63 11.35 -15.97
N THR A 334 19.56 11.65 -15.07
CA THR A 334 20.94 11.16 -15.12
C THR A 334 21.22 10.34 -13.87
N ASP A 335 21.77 9.14 -14.07
CA ASP A 335 22.12 8.25 -12.97
C ASP A 335 23.38 8.75 -12.24
N ILE A 336 23.36 8.71 -10.92
CA ILE A 336 24.52 8.91 -10.05
C ILE A 336 25.08 7.52 -9.72
N THR A 337 26.14 7.13 -10.40
CA THR A 337 26.68 5.76 -10.34
C THR A 337 27.82 5.58 -9.34
N ASN A 338 28.51 6.66 -8.97
CA ASN A 338 29.60 6.57 -8.00
C ASN A 338 29.04 6.41 -6.58
N SER A 339 29.54 5.40 -5.89
CA SER A 339 29.21 5.19 -4.49
C SER A 339 29.96 6.17 -3.58
N PRO A 340 29.36 6.61 -2.46
CA PRO A 340 30.06 7.41 -1.46
C PRO A 340 31.33 6.76 -0.87
N GLU A 341 31.39 5.43 -0.84
CA GLU A 341 32.58 4.68 -0.45
C GLU A 341 32.88 3.61 -1.49
N GLU A 342 34.12 3.56 -1.94
CA GLU A 342 34.56 2.62 -2.96
C GLU A 342 34.26 1.15 -2.59
N GLY A 343 33.67 0.41 -3.53
CA GLY A 343 33.36 -1.01 -3.37
C GLY A 343 32.14 -1.30 -2.49
N LYS A 344 31.38 -0.29 -2.05
CA LYS A 344 30.12 -0.46 -1.33
C LYS A 344 28.92 -0.11 -2.21
N VAL A 345 27.82 -0.83 -2.04
CA VAL A 345 26.52 -0.51 -2.60
C VAL A 345 25.66 0.14 -1.53
N TYR A 346 25.20 1.35 -1.80
CA TYR A 346 24.25 2.06 -0.97
C TYR A 346 22.93 2.19 -1.72
N TYR A 347 21.81 2.08 -1.01
CA TYR A 347 20.49 2.08 -1.63
C TYR A 347 19.42 2.70 -0.73
N LYS A 348 18.29 3.08 -1.35
CA LYS A 348 17.12 3.64 -0.65
C LYS A 348 17.49 4.79 0.31
N GLY A 349 16.69 4.98 1.34
CA GLY A 349 16.89 6.01 2.35
C GLY A 349 16.24 7.32 1.96
N LYS A 350 16.77 8.44 2.49
CA LYS A 350 16.19 9.77 2.29
C LYS A 350 17.21 10.72 1.65
N VAL A 351 16.72 11.54 0.75
CA VAL A 351 17.49 12.58 0.08
C VAL A 351 16.94 13.96 0.40
N ALA A 352 17.81 14.95 0.42
CA ALA A 352 17.44 16.37 0.45
C ALA A 352 18.31 17.15 -0.52
N LEU A 353 17.77 18.25 -1.04
CA LEU A 353 18.50 19.27 -1.76
C LEU A 353 18.60 20.54 -0.91
N THR A 354 19.69 21.29 -1.06
CA THR A 354 19.73 22.69 -0.63
C THR A 354 18.69 23.49 -1.43
N ALA A 355 18.22 24.63 -0.89
CA ALA A 355 17.16 25.42 -1.51
C ALA A 355 17.38 25.71 -3.01
N ASP A 356 18.63 25.99 -3.40
CA ASP A 356 19.05 26.29 -4.77
C ASP A 356 19.49 25.05 -5.57
N GLY A 357 19.44 23.85 -4.98
CA GLY A 357 19.88 22.60 -5.62
C GLY A 357 21.39 22.46 -5.77
N SER A 358 22.20 23.32 -5.17
CA SER A 358 23.67 23.31 -5.29
C SER A 358 24.33 22.13 -4.56
N ALA A 359 23.63 21.47 -3.63
CA ALA A 359 24.11 20.27 -2.97
C ALA A 359 22.99 19.25 -2.76
N LEU A 360 23.36 17.98 -2.93
CA LEU A 360 22.57 16.81 -2.59
C LEU A 360 23.09 16.22 -1.28
N ILE A 361 22.19 15.96 -0.34
CA ILE A 361 22.46 15.24 0.91
C ILE A 361 21.70 13.93 0.87
N TRP A 362 22.38 12.80 1.11
CA TRP A 362 21.79 11.46 1.07
C TRP A 362 22.10 10.65 2.32
N SER A 363 21.07 10.13 2.94
CA SER A 363 21.16 9.17 4.06
C SER A 363 20.65 7.81 3.60
N PRO A 364 21.54 6.88 3.16
CA PRO A 364 21.15 5.55 2.69
C PRO A 364 20.52 4.70 3.80
N SER A 365 19.59 3.81 3.44
CA SER A 365 18.94 2.90 4.41
C SER A 365 19.91 1.89 5.05
N ASN A 366 20.97 1.51 4.33
CA ASN A 366 21.97 0.55 4.79
C ASN A 366 23.25 1.21 5.34
N SER A 367 23.18 2.47 5.74
CA SER A 367 24.30 3.21 6.33
C SER A 367 23.90 3.91 7.63
N ASN A 368 24.83 3.97 8.58
CA ASN A 368 24.72 4.84 9.74
C ASN A 368 25.21 6.27 9.44
N PHE A 369 25.73 6.52 8.25
CA PHE A 369 26.31 7.79 7.87
C PHE A 369 25.49 8.43 6.74
N THR A 370 25.51 9.75 6.75
CA THR A 370 24.94 10.61 5.72
C THR A 370 26.09 11.13 4.84
N TYR A 371 25.82 11.29 3.56
CA TYR A 371 26.79 11.73 2.58
C TYR A 371 26.27 12.96 1.84
N ARG A 372 27.22 13.77 1.33
CA ARG A 372 26.94 15.00 0.61
C ARG A 372 27.76 15.11 -0.66
N THR A 373 27.20 15.70 -1.70
CA THR A 373 27.88 16.01 -2.96
C THR A 373 27.42 17.36 -3.51
N GLU A 374 28.32 18.10 -4.19
CA GLU A 374 28.04 19.32 -4.95
C GLU A 374 28.21 19.11 -6.47
N ASP A 375 28.59 17.91 -6.90
CA ASP A 375 28.95 17.57 -8.28
C ASP A 375 28.24 16.31 -8.78
N TRP A 376 27.01 16.09 -8.25
CA TRP A 376 26.15 14.97 -8.61
C TRP A 376 26.83 13.59 -8.45
N GLY A 377 27.56 13.44 -7.34
CA GLY A 377 28.19 12.19 -6.98
C GLY A 377 29.53 11.92 -7.67
N SER A 378 30.11 12.87 -8.42
CA SER A 378 31.48 12.73 -8.89
C SER A 378 32.45 12.65 -7.70
N THR A 379 32.18 13.43 -6.66
CA THR A 379 32.82 13.32 -5.34
C THR A 379 31.80 13.30 -4.21
N TRP A 380 32.10 12.57 -3.14
CA TRP A 380 31.27 12.47 -1.96
C TRP A 380 32.02 12.85 -0.70
N GLU A 381 31.38 13.60 0.16
CA GLU A 381 31.85 13.93 1.50
C GLU A 381 30.96 13.24 2.54
N LYS A 382 31.57 12.69 3.58
CA LYS A 382 30.84 12.18 4.75
C LYS A 382 30.42 13.37 5.60
N VAL A 383 29.12 13.44 5.90
CA VAL A 383 28.54 14.51 6.71
C VAL A 383 28.92 14.33 8.18
N GLU A 384 29.35 15.41 8.82
CA GLU A 384 29.72 15.40 10.24
C GLU A 384 28.50 15.69 11.14
N GLY A 385 28.55 15.18 12.38
CA GLY A 385 27.65 15.57 13.48
C GLY A 385 26.27 14.92 13.44
N ILE A 386 25.91 14.18 12.40
CA ILE A 386 24.66 13.44 12.33
C ILE A 386 24.92 11.95 12.09
N ILE A 387 24.36 11.11 12.97
CA ILE A 387 24.44 9.66 12.87
C ILE A 387 23.04 9.10 13.07
N GLY A 388 22.56 8.30 12.14
CA GLY A 388 21.25 7.66 12.21
C GLY A 388 21.32 6.22 11.77
N SER A 389 20.77 5.31 12.55
CA SER A 389 20.54 3.94 12.10
C SER A 389 19.37 3.93 11.12
N GLN A 390 19.52 3.27 9.97
CA GLN A 390 18.45 3.05 8.98
C GLN A 390 17.83 4.33 8.38
N GLY A 391 18.67 5.32 8.07
CA GLY A 391 18.26 6.54 7.39
C GLY A 391 17.84 7.67 8.32
N VAL A 392 18.33 8.85 8.01
CA VAL A 392 17.94 10.12 8.63
C VAL A 392 16.87 10.74 7.74
N TYR A 393 15.76 11.21 8.30
CA TYR A 393 14.87 12.09 7.54
C TYR A 393 15.56 13.44 7.35
N LEU A 394 15.63 13.90 6.12
CA LEU A 394 16.32 15.12 5.71
C LEU A 394 15.38 16.05 4.95
N ILE A 395 15.48 17.35 5.18
CA ILE A 395 14.76 18.36 4.41
C ILE A 395 15.56 19.67 4.39
N GLY A 396 15.71 20.29 3.21
CA GLY A 396 16.33 21.62 3.08
C GLY A 396 15.40 22.73 3.56
N ASP A 397 15.97 23.82 4.10
CA ASP A 397 15.22 25.05 4.28
C ASP A 397 14.86 25.60 2.88
N PRO A 398 13.59 25.92 2.59
CA PRO A 398 13.20 26.31 1.24
C PRO A 398 13.62 27.74 0.86
N VAL A 399 14.05 28.55 1.83
CA VAL A 399 14.43 29.96 1.65
C VAL A 399 15.94 30.13 1.63
N ASN A 400 16.64 29.42 2.53
CA ASN A 400 18.07 29.60 2.73
C ASN A 400 18.83 28.27 2.48
N LYS A 401 19.64 28.24 1.42
CA LYS A 401 20.43 27.07 1.01
C LYS A 401 21.44 26.57 2.04
N ASP A 402 21.85 27.40 2.97
CA ASP A 402 22.83 27.03 3.99
C ASP A 402 22.20 26.17 5.09
N TYR A 403 20.87 26.17 5.23
CA TYR A 403 20.19 25.40 6.25
C TYR A 403 19.57 24.10 5.71
N VAL A 404 19.85 23.02 6.44
CA VAL A 404 19.26 21.69 6.23
C VAL A 404 18.88 21.12 7.59
N TYR A 405 17.70 20.53 7.68
CA TYR A 405 17.19 19.89 8.90
C TYR A 405 17.28 18.37 8.77
N GLY A 406 17.65 17.70 9.85
CA GLY A 406 17.68 16.25 9.93
C GLY A 406 16.98 15.75 11.19
N CYS A 407 16.23 14.65 11.10
CA CYS A 407 15.66 13.98 12.25
C CYS A 407 16.08 12.51 12.27
N ALA A 408 16.73 12.13 13.37
CA ALA A 408 17.20 10.76 13.60
C ALA A 408 17.25 10.45 15.09
N ASN A 409 16.92 9.21 15.48
CA ASN A 409 17.01 8.74 16.86
C ASN A 409 16.31 9.69 17.87
N SER A 410 15.14 10.20 17.50
CA SER A 410 14.37 11.17 18.29
C SER A 410 15.07 12.52 18.51
N ILE A 411 15.99 12.92 17.64
CA ILE A 411 16.76 14.15 17.76
C ILE A 411 16.61 14.99 16.51
N LEU A 412 16.32 16.28 16.69
CA LEU A 412 16.45 17.30 15.65
C LEU A 412 17.92 17.71 15.54
N TYR A 413 18.43 17.68 14.32
CA TYR A 413 19.73 18.19 13.92
C TYR A 413 19.54 19.31 12.91
N VAL A 414 20.43 20.31 12.94
CA VAL A 414 20.40 21.43 11.99
C VAL A 414 21.80 21.66 11.45
N SER A 415 21.91 21.77 10.15
CA SER A 415 23.07 22.29 9.43
C SER A 415 22.86 23.77 9.14
N SER A 416 23.94 24.55 9.18
CA SER A 416 24.00 25.97 8.75
C SER A 416 25.13 26.20 7.75
N ASP A 417 25.58 25.15 7.06
CA ASP A 417 26.69 25.16 6.12
C ASP A 417 26.38 24.34 4.85
N GLY A 418 25.11 24.28 4.46
CA GLY A 418 24.65 23.56 3.28
C GLY A 418 24.76 22.04 3.40
N GLY A 419 24.58 21.49 4.60
CA GLY A 419 24.57 20.06 4.87
C GLY A 419 25.94 19.42 5.05
N LYS A 420 27.03 20.19 5.21
CA LYS A 420 28.39 19.67 5.46
C LYS A 420 28.52 19.12 6.88
N SER A 421 27.94 19.85 7.84
CA SER A 421 27.92 19.42 9.24
C SER A 421 26.57 19.73 9.90
N PHE A 422 26.21 18.90 10.87
CA PHE A 422 24.98 19.08 11.64
C PHE A 422 25.27 19.22 13.13
N LYS A 423 24.48 20.07 13.79
CA LYS A 423 24.50 20.23 15.24
C LYS A 423 23.21 19.69 15.82
N ARG A 424 23.33 18.89 16.89
CA ARG A 424 22.18 18.49 17.70
C ARG A 424 21.53 19.73 18.30
N LYS A 425 20.20 19.82 18.16
CA LYS A 425 19.40 20.94 18.68
C LYS A 425 18.46 20.50 19.81
N PHE A 426 17.63 19.50 19.55
CA PHE A 426 16.53 19.17 20.45
C PHE A 426 16.24 17.67 20.44
N ASP A 427 15.82 17.13 21.59
CA ASP A 427 15.28 15.77 21.70
C ASP A 427 13.75 15.81 21.51
N THR A 428 13.28 15.25 20.40
CA THR A 428 11.86 15.28 20.03
C THR A 428 11.01 14.32 20.85
N MET A 429 11.64 13.39 21.59
CA MET A 429 10.96 12.33 22.36
C MET A 429 10.03 11.46 21.49
N SER A 430 10.24 11.43 20.17
CA SER A 430 9.36 10.80 19.19
C SER A 430 10.17 9.98 18.19
N THR A 431 9.62 8.85 17.78
CA THR A 431 10.17 8.04 16.66
C THR A 431 9.76 8.57 15.29
N TYR A 432 8.73 9.42 15.23
CA TYR A 432 8.27 10.04 13.99
C TYR A 432 9.26 11.12 13.54
N LYS A 433 9.60 11.12 12.25
CA LYS A 433 10.76 11.88 11.75
C LYS A 433 10.39 12.91 10.70
N ARG A 434 9.24 12.75 10.02
CA ARG A 434 8.88 13.58 8.88
C ARG A 434 8.44 14.97 9.32
N MET A 435 9.34 15.95 9.14
CA MET A 435 9.13 17.36 9.45
C MET A 435 8.47 18.09 8.29
N ALA A 436 7.78 19.18 8.57
CA ALA A 436 7.30 20.14 7.58
C ALA A 436 8.02 21.48 7.77
N VAL A 437 8.52 22.06 6.68
CA VAL A 437 9.15 23.38 6.65
C VAL A 437 8.20 24.41 6.04
N ALA A 438 8.18 25.63 6.55
CA ALA A 438 7.37 26.68 5.97
C ALA A 438 7.96 27.12 4.61
N PRO A 439 7.16 27.18 3.52
CA PRO A 439 7.70 27.35 2.17
C PRO A 439 8.42 28.67 1.90
N ASP A 440 8.08 29.75 2.63
CA ASP A 440 8.61 31.11 2.42
C ASP A 440 9.04 31.79 3.72
N ILE A 441 9.13 31.07 4.83
CA ILE A 441 9.52 31.59 6.14
C ILE A 441 10.74 30.82 6.63
N GLU A 442 11.92 31.39 6.42
CA GLU A 442 13.20 30.83 6.85
C GLU A 442 13.19 30.43 8.32
N GLY A 443 13.76 29.26 8.62
CA GLY A 443 13.94 28.76 9.98
C GLY A 443 12.68 28.20 10.64
N THR A 444 11.55 28.19 9.95
CA THR A 444 10.28 27.71 10.51
C THR A 444 10.05 26.23 10.16
N VAL A 445 10.06 25.39 11.20
CA VAL A 445 9.92 23.92 11.08
C VAL A 445 8.89 23.41 12.08
N TYR A 446 8.01 22.53 11.61
CA TYR A 446 7.07 21.78 12.41
C TYR A 446 7.53 20.33 12.53
N ILE A 447 7.50 19.77 13.75
CA ILE A 447 8.10 18.48 14.07
C ILE A 447 7.08 17.62 14.81
N PRO A 448 6.75 16.41 14.31
CA PRO A 448 5.82 15.53 15.02
C PRO A 448 6.48 14.97 16.29
N GLY A 449 5.93 15.33 17.44
CA GLY A 449 6.45 14.97 18.76
C GLY A 449 5.82 13.70 19.37
N GLY A 450 5.07 12.91 18.59
CA GLY A 450 4.36 11.75 19.12
C GLY A 450 3.45 12.11 20.30
N GLY A 451 3.65 11.48 21.45
CA GLY A 451 2.91 11.79 22.69
C GLY A 451 3.17 13.19 23.27
N SER A 452 4.15 13.92 22.77
CA SER A 452 4.39 15.33 23.13
C SER A 452 3.56 16.30 22.27
N GLY A 453 2.80 15.81 21.29
CA GLY A 453 2.03 16.65 20.38
C GLY A 453 2.86 17.18 19.23
N LEU A 454 2.58 18.40 18.76
CA LEU A 454 3.27 19.04 17.64
C LEU A 454 4.24 20.12 18.17
N LEU A 455 5.49 20.04 17.74
CA LEU A 455 6.55 21.00 18.08
C LEU A 455 6.79 21.96 16.92
N LYS A 456 7.21 23.20 17.22
CA LYS A 456 7.53 24.25 16.26
C LYS A 456 8.80 24.99 16.65
N THR A 457 9.63 25.31 15.69
CA THR A 457 10.68 26.32 15.79
C THR A 457 10.48 27.38 14.72
N THR A 458 10.99 28.60 14.95
CA THR A 458 11.01 29.71 13.97
C THR A 458 12.40 30.30 13.84
N ASP A 459 13.42 29.64 14.39
CA ASP A 459 14.79 30.10 14.48
C ASP A 459 15.81 28.98 14.31
N HIS A 460 15.56 28.07 13.35
CA HIS A 460 16.43 26.95 13.02
C HIS A 460 16.71 26.01 14.22
N GLY A 461 15.72 25.83 15.11
CA GLY A 461 15.84 24.93 16.26
C GLY A 461 16.60 25.47 17.46
N GLU A 462 16.90 26.78 17.51
CA GLU A 462 17.47 27.38 18.72
C GLU A 462 16.44 27.44 19.85
N ASN A 463 15.18 27.69 19.53
CA ASN A 463 14.06 27.60 20.45
C ASN A 463 12.96 26.69 19.87
N ILE A 464 12.45 25.79 20.72
CA ILE A 464 11.34 24.89 20.39
C ILE A 464 10.14 25.26 21.25
N THR A 465 9.00 25.37 20.62
CA THR A 465 7.71 25.63 21.26
C THR A 465 6.73 24.50 20.99
N LEU A 466 5.80 24.27 21.89
CA LEU A 466 4.70 23.34 21.69
C LEU A 466 3.56 24.08 20.99
N VAL A 467 3.07 23.52 19.88
CA VAL A 467 1.82 23.97 19.26
C VAL A 467 0.66 23.45 20.09
N ASN A 468 -0.30 24.33 20.39
CA ASN A 468 -1.40 24.01 21.28
C ASN A 468 -2.37 22.96 20.70
N GLY A 469 -3.26 22.47 21.54
CA GLY A 469 -4.46 21.72 21.14
C GLY A 469 -4.26 20.23 20.83
N LEU A 470 -3.01 19.73 20.63
CA LEU A 470 -2.75 18.32 20.36
C LEU A 470 -2.15 17.59 21.57
N LYS A 471 -2.60 16.35 21.81
CA LYS A 471 -1.98 15.41 22.77
C LYS A 471 -1.11 14.37 22.09
N PHE A 472 -1.29 14.18 20.76
CA PHE A 472 -0.50 13.25 19.96
C PHE A 472 -0.38 13.76 18.51
N CYS A 473 0.81 13.66 17.93
CA CYS A 473 1.09 13.99 16.53
C CYS A 473 2.10 13.01 15.93
N GLU A 474 1.71 12.35 14.84
CA GLU A 474 2.54 11.37 14.12
C GLU A 474 3.10 11.94 12.82
N ALA A 475 2.29 12.71 12.09
CA ALA A 475 2.70 13.35 10.85
C ALA A 475 2.17 14.79 10.81
N VAL A 476 2.90 15.65 10.11
CA VAL A 476 2.54 17.06 9.91
C VAL A 476 2.86 17.52 8.51
N GLY A 477 2.00 18.36 7.94
CA GLY A 477 2.20 19.03 6.67
C GLY A 477 1.56 20.42 6.68
N LEU A 478 2.04 21.26 5.78
CA LEU A 478 1.51 22.60 5.58
C LEU A 478 0.78 22.69 4.25
N GLY A 479 -0.26 23.50 4.17
CA GLY A 479 -1.03 23.75 2.97
C GLY A 479 -1.36 25.21 2.76
N LYS A 480 -1.91 25.51 1.60
CA LYS A 480 -2.26 26.87 1.18
C LYS A 480 -3.07 27.61 2.25
N PRO A 481 -2.67 28.86 2.62
CA PRO A 481 -3.48 29.70 3.50
C PRO A 481 -4.84 30.00 2.88
N LYS A 482 -5.81 30.33 3.73
CA LYS A 482 -7.16 30.68 3.31
C LYS A 482 -7.21 31.95 2.47
N ASN A 483 -6.47 32.96 2.90
CA ASN A 483 -6.28 34.21 2.18
C ASN A 483 -4.80 34.55 2.17
N ASP A 484 -4.40 35.45 1.26
CA ASP A 484 -3.04 35.96 1.22
C ASP A 484 -2.73 36.72 2.55
N GLY A 485 -1.63 36.31 3.20
CA GLY A 485 -1.20 36.84 4.47
C GLY A 485 -1.74 36.11 5.72
N ASP A 486 -2.67 35.18 5.56
CA ASP A 486 -3.05 34.28 6.65
C ASP A 486 -1.93 33.25 6.92
N PRO A 487 -1.89 32.62 8.10
CA PRO A 487 -1.00 31.51 8.39
C PRO A 487 -1.25 30.32 7.44
N TYR A 488 -0.19 29.52 7.18
CA TYR A 488 -0.35 28.23 6.50
C TYR A 488 -1.33 27.34 7.26
N VAL A 489 -2.18 26.61 6.52
CA VAL A 489 -3.02 25.58 7.13
C VAL A 489 -2.13 24.44 7.58
N ILE A 490 -2.22 24.07 8.85
CA ILE A 490 -1.50 22.94 9.41
C ILE A 490 -2.40 21.70 9.31
N TYR A 491 -1.90 20.64 8.71
CA TYR A 491 -2.54 19.32 8.70
C TYR A 491 -1.72 18.34 9.54
N VAL A 492 -2.38 17.50 10.34
CA VAL A 492 -1.71 16.49 11.16
C VAL A 492 -2.45 15.15 11.08
N TRP A 493 -1.72 14.07 11.14
CA TRP A 493 -2.26 12.81 11.62
C TRP A 493 -2.00 12.73 13.12
N GLY A 494 -3.05 12.92 13.92
CA GLY A 494 -2.88 13.13 15.35
C GLY A 494 -4.18 13.02 16.14
N THR A 495 -4.11 13.46 17.40
CA THR A 495 -5.25 13.44 18.32
C THR A 495 -5.29 14.76 19.09
N PRO A 496 -6.35 15.57 18.98
CA PRO A 496 -6.55 16.76 19.80
C PRO A 496 -6.70 16.43 21.29
N LYS A 497 -6.43 17.41 22.17
CA LYS A 497 -6.54 17.24 23.62
C LYS A 497 -7.97 16.97 24.10
N ASP A 498 -8.95 17.49 23.38
CA ASP A 498 -10.39 17.37 23.64
C ASP A 498 -11.07 16.20 22.90
N SER A 499 -10.30 15.36 22.21
CA SER A 499 -10.78 14.19 21.47
C SER A 499 -9.98 12.94 21.86
N ASP A 500 -10.61 11.76 21.78
CA ASP A 500 -9.93 10.46 21.85
C ASP A 500 -9.77 9.80 20.48
N VAL A 501 -10.21 10.47 19.42
CA VAL A 501 -10.16 9.95 18.07
C VAL A 501 -8.89 10.42 17.37
N LYS A 502 -8.06 9.46 16.92
CA LYS A 502 -6.92 9.73 16.04
C LYS A 502 -7.42 9.88 14.61
N GLY A 503 -6.92 10.85 13.88
CA GLY A 503 -7.34 11.11 12.50
C GLY A 503 -6.56 12.25 11.87
N ILE A 504 -7.01 12.69 10.67
CA ILE A 504 -6.51 13.89 10.03
C ILE A 504 -7.24 15.10 10.64
N TYR A 505 -6.48 16.02 11.16
CA TYR A 505 -6.99 17.29 11.66
C TYR A 505 -6.31 18.45 10.96
N MET A 506 -7.06 19.54 10.76
CA MET A 506 -6.54 20.80 10.21
C MET A 506 -6.71 21.94 11.22
N SER A 507 -5.77 22.88 11.17
CA SER A 507 -5.82 24.14 11.89
C SER A 507 -5.52 25.29 10.92
N GLU A 508 -6.34 26.37 11.01
CA GLU A 508 -6.19 27.61 10.23
C GLU A 508 -5.61 28.76 11.07
N ASP A 509 -5.35 28.53 12.35
CA ASP A 509 -5.01 29.51 13.38
C ASP A 509 -3.77 29.13 14.20
N GLU A 510 -2.77 28.56 13.53
CA GLU A 510 -1.49 28.14 14.12
C GLU A 510 -1.61 27.12 15.28
N GLY A 511 -2.69 26.34 15.28
CA GLY A 511 -2.91 25.26 16.25
C GLY A 511 -3.79 25.63 17.45
N GLU A 512 -4.40 26.80 17.46
CA GLU A 512 -5.34 27.20 18.53
C GLU A 512 -6.63 26.35 18.46
N THR A 513 -7.13 26.07 17.25
CA THR A 513 -8.27 25.19 17.03
C THR A 513 -7.98 24.09 16.01
N TRP A 514 -8.61 22.93 16.21
CA TRP A 514 -8.43 21.76 15.35
C TRP A 514 -9.77 21.21 14.87
N VAL A 515 -9.91 21.02 13.57
CA VAL A 515 -11.09 20.47 12.93
C VAL A 515 -10.73 19.14 12.27
N ARG A 516 -11.50 18.08 12.55
CA ARG A 516 -11.31 16.77 11.91
C ARG A 516 -11.70 16.83 10.43
N VAL A 517 -10.86 16.27 9.57
CA VAL A 517 -11.02 16.28 8.12
C VAL A 517 -11.56 14.95 7.62
N ASN A 518 -11.10 13.83 8.17
CA ASN A 518 -11.60 12.49 7.83
C ASN A 518 -12.63 11.98 8.82
N ASP A 519 -13.41 10.97 8.45
CA ASP A 519 -14.34 10.25 9.32
C ASP A 519 -13.79 8.88 9.76
N ASP A 520 -14.61 8.07 10.45
CA ASP A 520 -14.20 6.77 10.96
C ASP A 520 -14.12 5.68 9.88
N LEU A 521 -14.77 5.89 8.73
CA LEU A 521 -14.75 4.97 7.59
C LEU A 521 -13.50 5.20 6.71
N HIS A 522 -12.86 6.38 6.81
CA HIS A 522 -11.74 6.82 5.99
C HIS A 522 -10.46 6.98 6.81
N GLN A 523 -10.06 5.92 7.51
CA GLN A 523 -8.81 5.84 8.29
C GLN A 523 -7.65 5.24 7.49
N PHE A 524 -7.92 4.45 6.45
CA PHE A 524 -6.96 3.84 5.53
C PHE A 524 -5.77 3.12 6.18
N GLY A 525 -5.92 2.63 7.41
CA GLY A 525 -4.84 1.98 8.18
C GLY A 525 -3.79 2.95 8.75
N GLY A 526 -4.00 4.26 8.66
CA GLY A 526 -3.04 5.29 9.06
C GLY A 526 -2.17 5.77 7.90
N THR A 527 -1.05 6.43 8.22
CA THR A 527 -0.18 7.08 7.24
C THR A 527 0.77 6.15 6.47
N GLY A 528 0.73 4.85 6.73
CA GLY A 528 1.49 3.83 5.98
C GLY A 528 2.99 4.07 5.91
N ASN A 529 3.61 3.62 4.82
CA ASN A 529 5.06 3.64 4.65
C ASN A 529 5.63 5.06 4.48
N GLY A 530 4.91 5.96 3.80
CA GLY A 530 5.34 7.34 3.57
C GLY A 530 5.32 8.22 4.82
N GLU A 531 4.56 7.82 5.84
CA GLU A 531 4.41 8.54 7.11
C GLU A 531 4.06 10.03 6.90
N PHE A 532 3.27 10.36 5.85
CA PHE A 532 2.96 11.76 5.55
C PHE A 532 1.48 12.13 5.62
N VAL A 533 1.26 13.35 6.05
CA VAL A 533 0.12 14.20 5.70
C VAL A 533 0.70 15.50 5.14
N VAL A 534 0.30 15.91 3.94
CA VAL A 534 0.80 17.11 3.27
C VAL A 534 -0.38 17.93 2.76
N GLY A 535 -0.38 19.23 3.04
CA GLY A 535 -1.38 20.14 2.47
C GLY A 535 -1.06 20.52 1.03
N ASP A 536 -2.08 20.72 0.23
CA ASP A 536 -1.94 21.26 -1.12
C ASP A 536 -1.54 22.74 -1.05
N MET A 537 -0.45 23.11 -1.75
CA MET A 537 0.00 24.51 -1.81
C MET A 537 -0.76 25.35 -2.85
N ASN A 538 -1.60 24.72 -3.68
CA ASN A 538 -2.37 25.35 -4.75
C ASN A 538 -3.86 25.44 -4.43
N VAL A 539 -4.40 24.50 -3.62
CA VAL A 539 -5.82 24.44 -3.27
C VAL A 539 -6.02 24.52 -1.76
N TYR A 540 -6.62 25.61 -1.30
CA TYR A 540 -6.97 25.75 0.11
C TYR A 540 -7.97 24.70 0.56
N GLY A 541 -7.71 24.07 1.70
CA GLY A 541 -8.58 23.06 2.29
C GLY A 541 -8.36 21.64 1.76
N ARG A 542 -7.38 21.45 0.85
CA ARG A 542 -6.99 20.12 0.33
C ARG A 542 -5.75 19.60 1.05
N CYS A 543 -5.75 18.31 1.34
CA CYS A 543 -4.57 17.61 1.84
C CYS A 543 -4.47 16.19 1.28
N TYR A 544 -3.27 15.64 1.37
CA TYR A 544 -2.88 14.31 0.92
C TYR A 544 -2.33 13.50 2.08
N MET A 545 -2.65 12.21 2.11
CA MET A 545 -2.14 11.29 3.12
C MET A 545 -1.60 10.02 2.44
N SER A 546 -0.44 9.54 2.87
CA SER A 546 -0.01 8.18 2.54
C SER A 546 -0.90 7.16 3.22
N THR A 547 -1.08 6.00 2.58
CA THR A 547 -1.87 4.89 3.10
C THR A 547 -1.03 3.63 3.22
N VAL A 548 -1.60 2.59 3.79
CA VAL A 548 -0.99 1.25 3.81
C VAL A 548 -1.35 0.52 2.51
N GLY A 549 -0.66 0.87 1.40
CA GLY A 549 -0.81 0.16 0.12
C GLY A 549 -2.07 0.52 -0.69
N LEU A 550 -2.84 1.53 -0.29
CA LEU A 550 -4.07 1.96 -0.99
C LEU A 550 -3.88 3.27 -1.77
N GLY A 551 -2.66 3.53 -2.24
CA GLY A 551 -2.34 4.78 -2.93
C GLY A 551 -2.30 6.00 -2.01
N ILE A 552 -2.38 7.19 -2.60
CA ILE A 552 -2.44 8.46 -1.89
C ILE A 552 -3.89 8.86 -1.71
N ALA A 553 -4.36 8.90 -0.47
CA ALA A 553 -5.68 9.44 -0.17
C ALA A 553 -5.63 10.97 -0.17
N TYR A 554 -6.68 11.60 -0.65
CA TYR A 554 -6.84 13.06 -0.55
C TYR A 554 -8.18 13.43 0.10
N CYS A 555 -8.21 14.59 0.72
CA CYS A 555 -9.42 15.24 1.18
C CYS A 555 -9.47 16.68 0.66
N ASP A 556 -10.63 17.11 0.21
CA ASP A 556 -10.89 18.49 -0.20
C ASP A 556 -12.09 19.04 0.56
N LYS A 557 -11.87 20.08 1.38
CA LYS A 557 -12.94 20.74 2.17
C LYS A 557 -14.07 21.29 1.28
N ASN A 558 -13.80 21.56 0.01
CA ASN A 558 -14.73 22.17 -0.92
C ASN A 558 -15.55 21.13 -1.71
N GLU A 559 -15.21 19.84 -1.62
CA GLU A 559 -15.99 18.74 -2.17
C GLU A 559 -16.97 18.22 -1.11
N LYS A 560 -18.28 18.25 -1.41
CA LYS A 560 -19.36 17.73 -0.54
C LYS A 560 -19.79 16.33 -0.94
#